data_f9f6239025c20f8ca1de9ac1859cf1b5
#
_entry.id   f9f6239025c20f8ca1de9ac1859cf1b5
#
_cell.length_a   1.000
_cell.length_b   1.000
_cell.length_c   1.000
_cell.angle_alpha   90.00
_cell.angle_beta   90.00
_cell.angle_gamma   90.00
#
_symmetry.space_group_name_H-M   'P 1'
#
loop_
_entity.id
_entity.type
_entity.pdbx_description
1 polymer ?
#
loop_
_entity_poly.entity_id
_entity_poly.type
_entity_poly.pdbx_seq_one_letter_code
_entity_poly.pdbx_strand_id
1 'polypeptide(L)'
;MGYIDRYLTDLETVIRDLSRADVEAVVDGLLLAWKENRQVFIIGNGGSAATASHMMNDLCKLTIVPGKRRLRAIALTDNVPLLTAWGNDASFTDLFVEPFRNLMRSGDVLVVI
;
A
#
# COMPACT_ATOMS: atom_id res chain seq x y z
N MET A 1 7.24 30.70 19.83
CA MET A 1 6.56 29.78 18.89
C MET A 1 5.90 28.66 19.68
N GLY A 2 4.61 28.53 19.56
CA GLY A 2 3.86 27.48 20.25
C GLY A 2 4.13 26.08 19.72
N TYR A 3 3.60 25.06 20.41
CA TYR A 3 3.74 23.66 19.97
C TYR A 3 3.12 23.45 18.58
N ILE A 4 1.93 23.99 18.35
CA ILE A 4 1.21 23.86 17.08
C ILE A 4 2.01 24.50 15.93
N ASP A 5 2.57 25.68 16.15
CA ASP A 5 3.37 26.37 15.12
C ASP A 5 4.61 25.56 14.73
N ARG A 6 5.29 24.99 15.73
CA ARG A 6 6.45 24.11 15.47
C ARG A 6 6.05 22.89 14.67
N TYR A 7 4.96 22.21 15.06
CA TYR A 7 4.45 21.04 14.36
C TYR A 7 4.15 21.35 12.88
N LEU A 8 3.47 22.45 12.62
CA LEU A 8 3.15 22.87 11.24
C LEU A 8 4.40 23.22 10.43
N THR A 9 5.38 23.89 11.05
CA THR A 9 6.66 24.20 10.40
C THR A 9 7.44 22.93 10.06
N ASP A 10 7.47 21.96 10.97
CA ASP A 10 8.13 20.67 10.73
C ASP A 10 7.43 19.91 9.61
N LEU A 11 6.10 19.90 9.58
CA LEU A 11 5.31 19.27 8.52
C LEU A 11 5.58 19.91 7.14
N GLU A 12 5.59 21.24 7.07
CA GLU A 12 5.94 21.98 5.84
C GLU A 12 7.34 21.61 5.34
N THR A 13 8.30 21.45 6.26
CA THR A 13 9.67 21.06 5.93
C THR A 13 9.71 19.65 5.36
N VAL A 14 9.05 18.69 6.00
CA VAL A 14 8.98 17.30 5.51
C VAL A 14 8.36 17.25 4.11
N ILE A 15 7.26 17.99 3.88
CA ILE A 15 6.60 18.01 2.57
C ILE A 15 7.52 18.63 1.50
N ARG A 16 8.22 19.72 1.83
CA ARG A 16 9.13 20.40 0.91
C ARG A 16 10.32 19.53 0.52
N ASP A 17 10.86 18.79 1.51
CA ASP A 17 12.05 17.98 1.35
C ASP A 17 11.76 16.58 0.80
N LEU A 18 10.49 16.27 0.54
CA LEU A 18 10.08 14.99 -0.06
C LEU A 18 10.77 14.78 -1.42
N SER A 19 11.40 13.63 -1.59
CA SER A 19 12.01 13.25 -2.86
C SER A 19 10.95 13.05 -3.95
N ARG A 20 10.86 13.99 -4.86
CA ARG A 20 9.93 13.88 -6.00
C ARG A 20 10.29 12.72 -6.92
N ALA A 21 11.58 12.45 -7.08
CA ALA A 21 12.04 11.32 -7.89
C ALA A 21 11.58 9.97 -7.31
N ASP A 22 11.59 9.83 -5.98
CA ASP A 22 11.11 8.59 -5.34
C ASP A 22 9.59 8.45 -5.49
N VAL A 23 8.85 9.55 -5.37
CA VAL A 23 7.39 9.54 -5.61
C VAL A 23 7.09 9.17 -7.07
N GLU A 24 7.81 9.74 -8.03
CA GLU A 24 7.68 9.40 -9.46
C GLU A 24 7.99 7.92 -9.71
N ALA A 25 9.03 7.37 -9.09
CA ALA A 25 9.36 5.95 -9.20
C ALA A 25 8.24 5.04 -8.69
N VAL A 26 7.57 5.41 -7.60
CA VAL A 26 6.38 4.67 -7.10
C VAL A 26 5.23 4.75 -8.10
N VAL A 27 4.95 5.93 -8.63
CA VAL A 27 3.91 6.13 -9.65
C VAL A 27 4.21 5.28 -10.89
N ASP A 28 5.44 5.29 -11.37
CA ASP A 28 5.87 4.50 -12.54
C ASP A 28 5.72 3.00 -12.30
N GLY A 29 6.04 2.52 -11.10
CA GLY A 29 5.83 1.13 -10.70
C GLY A 29 4.35 0.71 -10.74
N LEU A 30 3.46 1.57 -10.25
CA LEU A 30 2.01 1.33 -10.30
C LEU A 30 1.46 1.39 -11.73
N LEU A 31 1.94 2.32 -12.54
CA LEU A 31 1.56 2.41 -13.96
C LEU A 31 2.03 1.20 -14.75
N LEU A 32 3.23 0.69 -14.48
CA LEU A 32 3.74 -0.53 -15.10
C LEU A 32 2.88 -1.74 -14.70
N ALA A 33 2.54 -1.86 -13.42
CA ALA A 33 1.63 -2.91 -12.94
C ALA A 33 0.29 -2.87 -13.68
N TRP A 34 -0.28 -1.67 -13.85
CA TRP A 34 -1.51 -1.50 -14.61
C TRP A 34 -1.35 -1.89 -16.09
N LYS A 35 -0.29 -1.43 -16.77
CA LYS A 35 -0.02 -1.73 -18.18
C LYS A 35 0.14 -3.23 -18.41
N GLU A 36 0.81 -3.91 -17.52
CA GLU A 36 1.10 -5.36 -17.62
C GLU A 36 0.03 -6.25 -16.96
N ASN A 37 -1.06 -5.65 -16.45
CA ASN A 37 -2.12 -6.37 -15.73
C ASN A 37 -1.61 -7.16 -14.51
N ARG A 38 -0.64 -6.59 -13.78
CA ARG A 38 -0.09 -7.16 -12.56
C ARG A 38 -0.95 -6.83 -11.35
N GLN A 39 -0.89 -7.68 -10.33
CA GLN A 39 -1.52 -7.41 -9.04
C GLN A 39 -0.62 -6.48 -8.22
N VAL A 40 -1.24 -5.52 -7.55
CA VAL A 40 -0.59 -4.69 -6.53
C VAL A 40 -1.07 -5.16 -5.16
N PHE A 41 -0.16 -5.64 -4.32
CA PHE A 41 -0.43 -5.97 -2.92
C PHE A 41 0.03 -4.82 -2.03
N ILE A 42 -0.76 -4.52 -1.01
CA ILE A 42 -0.45 -3.44 -0.07
C ILE A 42 -0.52 -4.01 1.34
N ILE A 43 0.49 -3.76 2.13
CA ILE A 43 0.58 -4.22 3.52
C ILE A 43 1.02 -3.10 4.46
N GLY A 44 0.70 -3.27 5.73
CA GLY A 44 1.09 -2.40 6.83
C GLY A 44 0.47 -2.88 8.13
N ASN A 45 0.94 -2.38 9.24
CA ASN A 45 0.46 -2.74 10.58
C ASN A 45 -0.20 -1.54 11.27
N GLY A 46 -1.22 -1.76 12.07
CA GLY A 46 -1.87 -0.72 12.85
C GLY A 46 -2.39 0.43 11.97
N GLY A 47 -1.93 1.66 12.21
CA GLY A 47 -2.26 2.83 11.39
C GLY A 47 -1.83 2.67 9.93
N SER A 48 -0.70 2.03 9.66
CA SER A 48 -0.25 1.70 8.31
C SER A 48 -1.15 0.66 7.64
N ALA A 49 -1.78 -0.25 8.39
CA ALA A 49 -2.80 -1.15 7.85
C ALA A 49 -4.04 -0.36 7.38
N ALA A 50 -4.48 0.62 8.15
CA ALA A 50 -5.58 1.51 7.75
C ALA A 50 -5.22 2.29 6.48
N THR A 51 -3.99 2.78 6.37
CA THR A 51 -3.49 3.45 5.17
C THR A 51 -3.44 2.50 3.97
N ALA A 52 -3.01 1.24 4.16
CA ALA A 52 -2.99 0.22 3.12
C ALA A 52 -4.41 -0.04 2.56
N SER A 53 -5.40 -0.21 3.43
CA SER A 53 -6.80 -0.40 3.05
C SER A 53 -7.36 0.83 2.32
N HIS A 54 -7.03 2.04 2.78
CA HIS A 54 -7.44 3.28 2.12
C HIS A 54 -6.78 3.41 0.74
N MET A 55 -5.48 3.13 0.63
CA MET A 55 -4.77 3.16 -0.66
C MET A 55 -5.40 2.17 -1.66
N MET A 56 -5.72 0.96 -1.23
CA MET A 56 -6.46 0.00 -2.08
C MET A 56 -7.78 0.59 -2.58
N ASN A 57 -8.56 1.19 -1.69
CA ASN A 57 -9.83 1.84 -2.06
C ASN A 57 -9.61 2.90 -3.15
N ASP A 58 -8.62 3.77 -2.99
CA ASP A 58 -8.34 4.83 -3.95
C ASP A 58 -7.84 4.26 -5.28
N LEU A 59 -6.93 3.31 -5.26
CA LEU A 59 -6.42 2.67 -6.48
C LEU A 59 -7.52 1.92 -7.25
N CYS A 60 -8.45 1.27 -6.55
CA CYS A 60 -9.51 0.49 -7.20
C CYS A 60 -10.70 1.35 -7.65
N LYS A 61 -10.97 2.48 -6.99
CA LYS A 61 -12.16 3.29 -7.22
C LYS A 61 -11.88 4.61 -7.91
N LEU A 62 -10.84 5.34 -7.48
CA LEU A 62 -10.59 6.71 -7.97
C LEU A 62 -9.80 6.74 -9.28
N THR A 63 -9.14 5.64 -9.65
CA THR A 63 -8.34 5.56 -10.88
C THR A 63 -9.12 5.03 -12.09
N ILE A 64 -10.42 4.84 -11.96
CA ILE A 64 -11.25 4.28 -13.03
C ILE A 64 -11.34 5.26 -14.19
N VAL A 65 -10.96 4.79 -15.38
CA VAL A 65 -11.11 5.51 -16.63
C VAL A 65 -12.02 4.68 -17.55
N PRO A 66 -13.12 5.26 -18.07
CA PRO A 66 -14.02 4.54 -18.97
C PRO A 66 -13.28 3.92 -20.17
N GLY A 67 -13.60 2.67 -20.48
CA GLY A 67 -12.97 1.95 -21.59
C GLY A 67 -11.51 1.46 -21.34
N LYS A 68 -10.96 1.74 -20.18
CA LYS A 68 -9.63 1.25 -19.78
C LYS A 68 -9.74 0.11 -18.76
N ARG A 69 -8.72 -0.76 -18.75
CA ARG A 69 -8.58 -1.78 -17.72
C ARG A 69 -8.46 -1.12 -16.35
N ARG A 70 -9.02 -1.73 -15.33
CA ARG A 70 -8.88 -1.28 -13.96
C ARG A 70 -7.56 -1.72 -13.35
N LEU A 71 -7.04 -0.92 -12.44
CA LEU A 71 -5.89 -1.30 -11.61
C LEU A 71 -6.33 -2.40 -10.63
N ARG A 72 -5.50 -3.41 -10.46
CA ARG A 72 -5.78 -4.56 -9.59
C ARG A 72 -4.97 -4.40 -8.30
N ALA A 73 -5.59 -3.84 -7.27
CA ALA A 73 -4.97 -3.68 -5.95
C ALA A 73 -5.71 -4.50 -4.90
N ILE A 74 -4.98 -5.03 -3.93
CA ILE A 74 -5.52 -5.71 -2.77
C ILE A 74 -4.68 -5.37 -1.53
N ALA A 75 -5.36 -4.94 -0.45
CA ALA A 75 -4.76 -4.80 0.86
C ALA A 75 -4.87 -6.13 1.61
N LEU A 76 -3.75 -6.75 1.92
CA LEU A 76 -3.74 -8.00 2.70
C LEU A 76 -4.09 -7.80 4.17
N THR A 77 -4.26 -6.56 4.59
CA THR A 77 -4.68 -6.16 5.93
C THR A 77 -6.17 -6.37 6.20
N ASP A 78 -6.98 -6.62 5.16
CA ASP A 78 -8.44 -6.63 5.28
C ASP A 78 -9.02 -7.99 5.66
N ASN A 79 -8.27 -9.07 5.46
CA ASN A 79 -8.70 -10.40 5.86
C ASN A 79 -8.29 -10.69 7.31
N VAL A 80 -9.04 -10.16 8.24
CA VAL A 80 -8.78 -10.30 9.69
C VAL A 80 -8.72 -11.75 10.15
N PRO A 81 -9.62 -12.68 9.75
CA PRO A 81 -9.51 -14.07 10.13
C PRO A 81 -8.19 -14.72 9.70
N LEU A 82 -7.72 -14.47 8.49
CA LEU A 82 -6.47 -15.03 7.98
C LEU A 82 -5.25 -14.47 8.72
N LEU A 83 -5.20 -13.17 8.95
CA LEU A 83 -4.12 -12.53 9.72
C LEU A 83 -4.06 -13.04 11.14
N THR A 84 -5.19 -13.12 11.83
CA THR A 84 -5.25 -13.57 13.23
C THR A 84 -4.96 -15.06 13.35
N ALA A 85 -5.34 -15.88 12.39
CA ALA A 85 -4.98 -17.30 12.37
C ALA A 85 -3.46 -17.48 12.28
N TRP A 86 -2.78 -16.83 11.33
CA TRP A 86 -1.32 -16.90 11.21
C TRP A 86 -0.61 -16.34 12.43
N GLY A 87 -1.06 -15.19 12.95
CA GLY A 87 -0.48 -14.58 14.14
C GLY A 87 -0.63 -15.45 15.40
N ASN A 88 -1.75 -16.15 15.55
CA ASN A 88 -2.02 -17.02 16.70
C ASN A 88 -1.36 -18.39 16.57
N ASP A 89 -1.43 -19.02 15.39
CA ASP A 89 -1.04 -20.41 15.18
C ASP A 89 0.43 -20.59 14.81
N ALA A 90 1.07 -19.58 14.29
CA ALA A 90 2.48 -19.58 13.88
C ALA A 90 3.24 -18.42 14.50
N SER A 91 3.39 -17.29 13.78
CA SER A 91 4.07 -16.12 14.32
C SER A 91 3.56 -14.82 13.69
N PHE A 92 3.83 -13.70 14.35
CA PHE A 92 3.50 -12.36 13.81
C PHE A 92 4.21 -12.09 12.48
N THR A 93 5.42 -12.62 12.28
CA THR A 93 6.18 -12.47 11.04
C THR A 93 5.55 -13.18 9.85
N ASP A 94 4.63 -14.11 10.08
CA ASP A 94 3.96 -14.87 9.02
C ASP A 94 2.68 -14.19 8.50
N LEU A 95 2.23 -13.10 9.14
CA LEU A 95 0.96 -12.43 8.81
C LEU A 95 0.79 -12.10 7.33
N PHE A 96 1.85 -11.66 6.67
CA PHE A 96 1.81 -11.27 5.27
C PHE A 96 2.54 -12.26 4.35
N VAL A 97 3.61 -12.87 4.82
CA VAL A 97 4.41 -13.83 4.04
C VAL A 97 3.57 -15.02 3.60
N GLU A 98 2.79 -15.59 4.49
CA GLU A 98 1.99 -16.77 4.16
C GLU A 98 0.84 -16.48 3.18
N PRO A 99 0.06 -15.40 3.32
CA PRO A 99 -0.89 -15.01 2.28
C PRO A 99 -0.24 -14.73 0.92
N PHE A 100 0.98 -14.17 0.89
CA PHE A 100 1.71 -13.98 -0.37
C PHE A 100 2.00 -15.28 -1.09
N ARG A 101 2.37 -16.33 -0.38
CA ARG A 101 2.61 -17.66 -0.97
C ARG A 101 1.39 -18.22 -1.69
N ASN A 102 0.20 -17.85 -1.26
CA ASN A 102 -1.05 -18.23 -1.91
C ASN A 102 -1.37 -17.40 -3.16
N LEU A 103 -1.03 -16.10 -3.16
CA LEU A 103 -1.64 -15.12 -4.06
C LEU A 103 -0.65 -14.50 -5.06
N MET A 104 0.61 -14.28 -4.65
CA MET A 104 1.57 -13.53 -5.45
C MET A 104 2.11 -14.34 -6.63
N ARG A 105 2.24 -13.67 -7.75
CA ARG A 105 2.85 -14.21 -8.98
C ARG A 105 4.06 -13.36 -9.38
N SER A 106 4.93 -13.95 -10.18
CA SER A 106 6.08 -13.22 -10.73
C SER A 106 5.64 -11.95 -11.47
N GLY A 107 6.28 -10.84 -11.16
CA GLY A 107 5.98 -9.52 -11.71
C GLY A 107 4.92 -8.72 -10.97
N ASP A 108 4.26 -9.30 -9.96
CA ASP A 108 3.36 -8.54 -9.09
C ASP A 108 4.14 -7.52 -8.24
N VAL A 109 3.46 -6.50 -7.77
CA VAL A 109 4.04 -5.38 -7.02
C VAL A 109 3.62 -5.47 -5.56
N LEU A 110 4.55 -5.20 -4.66
CA LEU A 110 4.30 -5.08 -3.23
C LEU A 110 4.58 -3.64 -2.77
N VAL A 111 3.58 -3.04 -2.13
CA VAL A 111 3.70 -1.76 -1.41
C VAL A 111 3.70 -2.04 0.09
N VAL A 112 4.72 -1.57 0.77
CA VAL A 112 4.88 -1.70 2.23
C VAL A 112 4.81 -0.31 2.86
N ILE A 113 3.91 -0.13 3.83
CA ILE A 113 3.67 1.15 4.52
C ILE A 113 4.09 1.05 5.98
#